data_303d5f46d305dde29d0b1cc17507fc58
#
_entry.id   303d5f46d305dde29d0b1cc17507fc58
#
_cell.length_a   1.000
_cell.length_b   1.000
_cell.length_c   1.000
_cell.angle_alpha   90.00
_cell.angle_beta   90.00
_cell.angle_gamma   90.00
#
_symmetry.space_group_name_H-M   'P 1'
#
loop_
_entity.id
_entity.type
_entity.pdbx_description
1 polymer ?
#
loop_
_entity_poly.entity_id
_entity_poly.type
_entity_poly.pdbx_seq_one_letter_code
_entity_poly.pdbx_strand_id
1 'polypeptide(L)'
;ARVGGILISGPASDMLGRGVTKDTEDRLGSRILPGVLGDPNTLEPILDGNGNKIQNTLQLSENDLWFSPSEGNTFSINSVDEFQAFDATVFRLSEISLGYDLPKKWLRNTFIGSANISLIARNIWYFAPGFPKYTNYDPGSNAFGSGNVQGIDRESAPSTRRIGVNAKLTF
;
A
#
# COMPACT_ATOMS: atom_id res chain seq x y z
N ALA A 1 -12.74 -2.26 7.24
CA ALA A 1 -11.51 -3.06 7.26
C ALA A 1 -11.55 -4.12 6.17
N ARG A 2 -10.41 -4.41 5.57
CA ARG A 2 -10.15 -5.59 4.75
C ARG A 2 -9.02 -6.34 5.44
N VAL A 3 -9.18 -7.64 5.61
CA VAL A 3 -8.18 -8.51 6.25
C VAL A 3 -7.82 -9.65 5.29
N GLY A 4 -6.54 -9.83 5.06
CA GLY A 4 -6.01 -10.82 4.13
C GLY A 4 -6.11 -10.38 2.66
N GLY A 5 -5.69 -11.28 1.78
CA GLY A 5 -5.54 -11.05 0.36
C GLY A 5 -4.14 -10.58 -0.03
N ILE A 6 -3.88 -10.62 -1.32
CA ILE A 6 -2.61 -10.20 -1.91
C ILE A 6 -2.87 -8.97 -2.78
N LEU A 7 -1.99 -8.00 -2.70
CA LEU A 7 -1.93 -6.85 -3.59
C LEU A 7 -0.60 -6.88 -4.34
N ILE A 8 -0.65 -7.02 -5.65
CA ILE A 8 0.51 -6.82 -6.52
C ILE A 8 0.54 -5.33 -6.85
N SER A 9 1.57 -4.64 -6.37
CA SER A 9 1.70 -3.18 -6.53
C SER A 9 3.00 -2.83 -7.25
N GLY A 10 2.88 -2.48 -8.52
CA GLY A 10 3.97 -1.91 -9.31
C GLY A 10 4.53 -0.64 -8.67
N PRO A 11 3.67 0.35 -8.29
CA PRO A 11 4.15 1.56 -7.64
C PRO A 11 4.92 1.33 -6.34
N ALA A 12 4.46 0.42 -5.47
CA ALA A 12 5.18 0.12 -4.23
C ALA A 12 6.53 -0.53 -4.52
N SER A 13 6.58 -1.45 -5.48
CA SER A 13 7.80 -2.11 -5.94
C SER A 13 8.79 -1.10 -6.55
N ASP A 14 8.30 -0.17 -7.38
CA ASP A 14 9.14 0.89 -7.95
C ASP A 14 9.72 1.81 -6.87
N MET A 15 8.95 2.16 -5.86
CA MET A 15 9.43 2.96 -4.72
C MET A 15 10.49 2.22 -3.89
N LEU A 16 10.34 0.91 -3.70
CA LEU A 16 11.35 0.05 -3.10
C LEU A 16 12.63 0.08 -3.96
N GLY A 17 12.53 -0.18 -5.25
CA GLY A 17 13.66 -0.16 -6.18
C GLY A 17 14.35 1.20 -6.28
N ARG A 18 13.66 2.30 -6.00
CA ARG A 18 14.24 3.66 -5.93
C ARG A 18 14.81 4.01 -4.56
N GLY A 19 14.65 3.16 -3.56
CA GLY A 19 15.18 3.36 -2.23
C GLY A 19 14.51 4.49 -1.44
N VAL A 20 13.21 4.73 -1.65
CA VAL A 20 12.46 5.81 -0.98
C VAL A 20 11.46 5.28 0.05
N THR A 21 11.49 3.99 0.35
CA THR A 21 10.68 3.39 1.41
C THR A 21 11.46 3.26 2.71
N LYS A 22 10.75 2.99 3.81
CA LYS A 22 11.37 2.72 5.12
C LYS A 22 12.27 1.47 5.08
N ASP A 23 11.89 0.49 4.30
CA ASP A 23 12.60 -0.79 4.21
C ASP A 23 13.98 -0.65 3.55
N THR A 24 14.21 0.45 2.82
CA THR A 24 15.48 0.77 2.15
C THR A 24 16.30 1.83 2.90
N GLU A 25 15.97 2.15 4.14
CA GLU A 25 16.67 3.18 4.94
C GLU A 25 18.11 2.77 5.27
N ASP A 26 18.32 1.51 5.66
CA ASP A 26 19.65 0.96 5.90
C ASP A 26 20.26 0.46 4.58
N ARG A 27 21.18 1.24 4.04
CA ARG A 27 21.86 0.94 2.77
C ARG A 27 23.22 0.26 2.96
N LEU A 28 23.71 0.20 4.21
CA LEU A 28 24.99 -0.41 4.54
C LEU A 28 24.84 -1.84 5.06
N GLY A 29 23.63 -2.24 5.37
CA GLY A 29 23.30 -3.57 5.81
C GLY A 29 23.43 -4.62 4.72
N SER A 30 23.19 -5.85 5.10
CA SER A 30 23.10 -6.97 4.19
C SER A 30 22.03 -7.94 4.66
N ARG A 31 21.45 -8.68 3.73
CA ARG A 31 20.44 -9.70 4.05
C ARG A 31 20.60 -10.95 3.20
N ILE A 32 20.03 -12.04 3.69
CA ILE A 32 19.88 -13.29 2.95
C ILE A 32 18.44 -13.35 2.46
N LEU A 33 18.24 -13.44 1.16
CA LEU A 33 16.89 -13.61 0.62
C LEU A 33 16.36 -15.01 0.93
N PRO A 34 15.07 -15.16 1.27
CA PRO A 34 14.46 -16.46 1.44
C PRO A 34 14.50 -17.26 0.13
N GLY A 35 14.71 -18.57 0.22
CA GLY A 35 14.74 -19.43 -0.94
C GLY A 35 15.82 -20.49 -0.85
N VAL A 36 16.11 -21.11 -1.99
CA VAL A 36 17.13 -22.18 -2.13
C VAL A 36 18.18 -21.77 -3.14
N LEU A 37 19.37 -22.32 -3.01
CA LEU A 37 20.44 -22.09 -3.97
C LEU A 37 20.07 -22.74 -5.31
N GLY A 38 20.25 -22.02 -6.41
CA GLY A 38 20.05 -22.49 -7.77
C GLY A 38 21.35 -22.45 -8.57
N ASP A 39 21.47 -23.33 -9.53
CA ASP A 39 22.54 -23.29 -10.51
C ASP A 39 22.23 -22.14 -11.51
N PRO A 40 23.13 -21.19 -11.70
CA PRO A 40 22.88 -20.03 -12.57
C PRO A 40 22.74 -20.39 -14.07
N ASN A 41 23.18 -21.60 -14.48
CA ASN A 41 23.11 -22.03 -15.89
C ASN A 41 21.85 -22.84 -16.19
N THR A 42 21.40 -23.66 -15.24
CA THR A 42 20.25 -24.56 -15.42
C THR A 42 18.99 -24.03 -14.76
N LEU A 43 19.11 -23.08 -13.83
CA LEU A 43 18.04 -22.57 -12.97
C LEU A 43 17.39 -23.60 -12.06
N GLU A 44 18.03 -24.79 -11.94
CA GLU A 44 17.57 -25.89 -11.09
C GLU A 44 18.09 -25.72 -9.67
N PRO A 45 17.32 -26.15 -8.65
CA PRO A 45 17.80 -26.15 -7.26
C PRO A 45 19.01 -27.02 -7.07
N ILE A 46 20.02 -26.51 -6.37
CA ILE A 46 21.18 -27.33 -5.96
C ILE A 46 20.76 -28.24 -4.81
N LEU A 47 21.09 -29.51 -4.91
CA LEU A 47 20.74 -30.50 -3.91
C LEU A 47 21.98 -30.89 -3.07
N ASP A 48 21.75 -31.23 -1.81
CA ASP A 48 22.75 -31.80 -0.93
C ASP A 48 23.00 -33.28 -1.26
N GLY A 49 23.96 -33.92 -0.58
CA GLY A 49 24.29 -35.35 -0.77
C GLY A 49 23.14 -36.33 -0.44
N ASN A 50 22.06 -35.84 0.18
CA ASN A 50 20.85 -36.60 0.53
C ASN A 50 19.68 -36.31 -0.41
N GLY A 51 19.86 -35.44 -1.41
CA GLY A 51 18.82 -35.03 -2.36
C GLY A 51 17.90 -33.92 -1.86
N ASN A 52 18.22 -33.22 -0.75
CA ASN A 52 17.44 -32.09 -0.28
C ASN A 52 17.95 -30.80 -0.92
N LYS A 53 17.02 -29.84 -1.13
CA LYS A 53 17.36 -28.49 -1.62
C LYS A 53 18.17 -27.71 -0.58
N ILE A 54 19.31 -27.16 -1.01
CA ILE A 54 20.17 -26.36 -0.14
C ILE A 54 19.53 -24.97 0.05
N GLN A 55 19.33 -24.56 1.30
CA GLN A 55 18.80 -23.23 1.63
C GLN A 55 19.77 -22.13 1.18
N ASN A 56 19.22 -21.01 0.74
CA ASN A 56 20.03 -19.85 0.38
C ASN A 56 20.81 -19.33 1.59
N THR A 57 22.11 -19.18 1.44
CA THR A 57 23.04 -18.61 2.42
C THR A 57 23.81 -17.41 1.88
N LEU A 58 23.51 -17.01 0.64
CA LEU A 58 24.18 -15.88 0.01
C LEU A 58 23.74 -14.59 0.67
N GLN A 59 24.71 -13.89 1.25
CA GLN A 59 24.51 -12.58 1.85
C GLN A 59 24.72 -11.50 0.79
N LEU A 60 23.67 -10.77 0.50
CA LEU A 60 23.67 -9.68 -0.48
C LEU A 60 23.66 -8.34 0.27
N SER A 61 24.42 -7.37 -0.21
CA SER A 61 24.34 -6.02 0.35
C SER A 61 23.00 -5.37 -0.02
N GLU A 62 22.49 -4.52 0.85
CA GLU A 62 21.28 -3.74 0.55
C GLU A 62 21.47 -2.90 -0.71
N ASN A 63 22.67 -2.41 -0.96
CA ASN A 63 22.99 -1.65 -2.15
C ASN A 63 22.85 -2.50 -3.44
N ASP A 64 23.31 -3.74 -3.42
CA ASP A 64 23.19 -4.62 -4.59
C ASP A 64 21.75 -5.05 -4.82
N LEU A 65 20.97 -5.23 -3.76
CA LEU A 65 19.56 -5.59 -3.84
C LEU A 65 18.70 -4.49 -4.46
N TRP A 66 18.93 -3.23 -4.04
CA TRP A 66 18.06 -2.11 -4.41
C TRP A 66 18.55 -1.35 -5.64
N PHE A 67 19.86 -1.26 -5.83
CA PHE A 67 20.46 -0.31 -6.78
C PHE A 67 21.39 -0.95 -7.81
N SER A 68 21.50 -2.29 -7.89
CA SER A 68 22.35 -2.92 -8.88
C SER A 68 21.92 -2.52 -10.31
N PRO A 69 22.82 -1.89 -11.10
CA PRO A 69 22.50 -1.49 -12.47
C PRO A 69 22.47 -2.67 -13.45
N SER A 70 23.00 -3.82 -13.06
CA SER A 70 23.05 -5.01 -13.90
C SER A 70 21.79 -5.84 -13.71
N GLU A 71 20.96 -5.88 -14.75
CA GLU A 71 19.88 -6.83 -14.96
C GLU A 71 18.64 -6.75 -14.03
N GLY A 72 18.21 -5.54 -13.72
CA GLY A 72 16.98 -5.33 -12.96
C GLY A 72 17.19 -5.58 -11.46
N ASN A 73 17.08 -4.54 -10.69
CA ASN A 73 17.12 -4.67 -9.25
C ASN A 73 16.03 -5.66 -8.80
N THR A 74 16.33 -6.46 -7.81
CA THR A 74 15.50 -7.56 -7.30
C THR A 74 14.07 -7.13 -6.95
N PHE A 75 13.85 -5.83 -6.74
CA PHE A 75 12.57 -5.23 -6.33
C PHE A 75 11.98 -4.27 -7.37
N SER A 76 12.51 -4.26 -8.60
CA SER A 76 11.95 -3.43 -9.67
C SER A 76 10.73 -4.09 -10.32
N ILE A 77 10.03 -3.32 -11.14
CA ILE A 77 8.88 -3.79 -11.92
C ILE A 77 9.21 -4.97 -12.87
N ASN A 78 10.48 -5.17 -13.16
CA ASN A 78 10.98 -6.28 -13.98
C ASN A 78 11.54 -7.44 -13.14
N SER A 79 11.37 -7.41 -11.83
CA SER A 79 11.82 -8.45 -10.92
C SER A 79 10.80 -9.58 -10.78
N VAL A 80 11.12 -10.56 -9.93
CA VAL A 80 10.23 -11.65 -9.60
C VAL A 80 8.93 -11.11 -8.98
N ASP A 81 7.77 -11.48 -9.53
CA ASP A 81 6.45 -11.01 -9.10
C ASP A 81 6.17 -11.23 -7.61
N GLU A 82 6.79 -12.23 -6.99
CA GLU A 82 6.68 -12.50 -5.56
C GLU A 82 7.10 -11.31 -4.70
N PHE A 83 8.13 -10.56 -5.13
CA PHE A 83 8.58 -9.36 -4.41
C PHE A 83 7.68 -8.14 -4.60
N GLN A 84 6.75 -8.20 -5.54
CA GLN A 84 5.72 -7.19 -5.76
C GLN A 84 4.39 -7.51 -5.05
N ALA A 85 4.31 -8.68 -4.43
CA ALA A 85 3.13 -9.18 -3.74
C ALA A 85 3.17 -8.78 -2.26
N PHE A 86 2.26 -7.89 -1.86
CA PHE A 86 2.13 -7.37 -0.50
C PHE A 86 0.85 -7.88 0.16
N ASP A 87 0.85 -7.96 1.48
CA ASP A 87 -0.38 -8.21 2.24
C ASP A 87 -1.35 -7.04 2.04
N ALA A 88 -2.53 -7.35 1.53
CA ALA A 88 -3.57 -6.38 1.25
C ALA A 88 -4.41 -5.98 2.48
N THR A 89 -4.02 -6.41 3.68
CA THR A 89 -4.71 -6.05 4.93
C THR A 89 -4.68 -4.54 5.14
N VAL A 90 -5.86 -3.92 5.26
CA VAL A 90 -5.99 -2.49 5.50
C VAL A 90 -7.16 -2.17 6.42
N PHE A 91 -6.88 -1.34 7.42
CA PHE A 91 -7.87 -0.70 8.28
C PHE A 91 -7.99 0.77 7.85
N ARG A 92 -9.21 1.20 7.56
CA ARG A 92 -9.45 2.55 7.04
C ARG A 92 -10.60 3.22 7.78
N LEU A 93 -10.41 4.48 8.13
CA LEU A 93 -11.48 5.37 8.55
C LEU A 93 -12.03 6.09 7.32
N SER A 94 -13.08 5.48 6.75
CA SER A 94 -13.64 5.89 5.45
C SER A 94 -14.39 7.20 5.54
N GLU A 95 -15.16 7.39 6.62
CA GLU A 95 -15.92 8.62 6.84
C GLU A 95 -16.12 8.86 8.34
N ILE A 96 -16.01 10.11 8.72
CA ILE A 96 -16.48 10.62 10.00
C ILE A 96 -17.29 11.88 9.72
N SER A 97 -18.42 12.02 10.38
CA SER A 97 -19.26 13.21 10.30
C SER A 97 -19.67 13.67 11.67
N LEU A 98 -19.65 14.97 11.87
CA LEU A 98 -20.12 15.63 13.09
C LEU A 98 -21.14 16.68 12.66
N GLY A 99 -22.39 16.49 13.04
CA GLY A 99 -23.49 17.40 12.75
C GLY A 99 -23.99 18.14 13.99
N TYR A 100 -24.39 19.39 13.80
CA TYR A 100 -25.00 20.20 14.83
C TYR A 100 -26.27 20.88 14.31
N ASP A 101 -27.37 20.61 14.97
CA ASP A 101 -28.66 21.26 14.69
C ASP A 101 -28.72 22.59 15.44
N LEU A 102 -28.95 23.68 14.72
CA LEU A 102 -29.08 24.95 15.33
C LEU A 102 -30.35 25.04 16.18
N PRO A 103 -30.25 25.55 17.42
CA PRO A 103 -31.40 25.70 18.29
C PRO A 103 -32.48 26.59 17.65
N LYS A 104 -33.73 26.18 17.70
CA LYS A 104 -34.88 26.94 17.14
C LYS A 104 -34.95 28.39 17.63
N LYS A 105 -34.49 28.65 18.84
CA LYS A 105 -34.44 30.02 19.39
C LYS A 105 -33.59 31.00 18.57
N TRP A 106 -32.56 30.50 17.86
CA TRP A 106 -31.69 31.33 17.01
C TRP A 106 -32.34 31.62 15.65
N LEU A 107 -33.29 30.76 15.24
CA LEU A 107 -33.96 30.85 13.95
C LEU A 107 -35.30 31.58 14.02
N ARG A 108 -35.79 31.90 15.24
CA ARG A 108 -37.14 32.42 15.50
C ARG A 108 -37.53 33.67 14.69
N ASN A 109 -36.56 34.54 14.41
CA ASN A 109 -36.78 35.80 13.69
C ASN A 109 -36.34 35.71 12.21
N THR A 110 -36.19 34.50 11.68
CA THR A 110 -35.81 34.24 10.30
C THR A 110 -36.90 33.44 9.61
N PHE A 111 -36.84 33.34 8.29
CA PHE A 111 -37.73 32.49 7.48
C PHE A 111 -37.24 31.02 7.42
N ILE A 112 -36.19 30.66 8.17
CA ILE A 112 -35.60 29.33 8.20
C ILE A 112 -36.30 28.52 9.27
N GLY A 113 -36.95 27.42 8.86
CA GLY A 113 -37.63 26.48 9.77
C GLY A 113 -36.65 25.58 10.57
N SER A 114 -35.55 25.17 9.95
CA SER A 114 -34.46 24.46 10.63
C SER A 114 -33.12 24.65 9.89
N ALA A 115 -32.03 24.55 10.62
CA ALA A 115 -30.68 24.59 10.07
C ALA A 115 -29.79 23.54 10.75
N ASN A 116 -29.06 22.79 9.95
CA ASN A 116 -28.05 21.85 10.40
C ASN A 116 -26.72 22.18 9.73
N ILE A 117 -25.64 22.19 10.51
CA ILE A 117 -24.29 22.34 10.00
C ILE A 117 -23.54 21.06 10.33
N SER A 118 -22.89 20.46 9.34
CA SER A 118 -22.10 19.26 9.55
C SER A 118 -20.70 19.37 8.94
N LEU A 119 -19.72 18.90 9.70
CA LEU A 119 -18.36 18.68 9.24
C LEU A 119 -18.26 17.22 8.80
N ILE A 120 -17.76 16.99 7.59
CA ILE A 120 -17.58 15.66 7.01
C ILE A 120 -16.13 15.52 6.63
N ALA A 121 -15.52 14.40 7.04
CA ALA A 121 -14.16 14.06 6.66
C ALA A 121 -14.13 12.62 6.12
N ARG A 122 -13.53 12.44 4.94
CA ARG A 122 -13.43 11.15 4.26
C ARG A 122 -11.99 10.75 4.02
N ASN A 123 -11.70 9.44 4.16
CA ASN A 123 -10.38 8.85 3.96
C ASN A 123 -9.28 9.53 4.78
N ILE A 124 -9.57 9.93 6.02
CA ILE A 124 -8.65 10.71 6.85
C ILE A 124 -7.50 9.89 7.39
N TRP A 125 -7.70 8.59 7.52
CA TRP A 125 -6.69 7.69 8.07
C TRP A 125 -6.81 6.28 7.52
N TYR A 126 -5.66 5.63 7.32
CA TYR A 126 -5.57 4.20 7.10
C TYR A 126 -4.31 3.61 7.76
N PHE A 127 -4.35 2.31 8.01
CA PHE A 127 -3.24 1.51 8.52
C PHE A 127 -3.17 0.19 7.74
N ALA A 128 -2.03 -0.07 7.11
CA ALA A 128 -1.74 -1.27 6.32
C ALA A 128 -0.43 -1.89 6.82
N PRO A 129 -0.50 -2.88 7.73
CA PRO A 129 0.69 -3.42 8.40
C PRO A 129 1.65 -4.15 7.47
N GLY A 130 1.13 -4.82 6.45
CA GLY A 130 1.92 -5.61 5.48
C GLY A 130 2.31 -4.84 4.21
N PHE A 131 2.13 -3.51 4.19
CA PHE A 131 2.47 -2.69 3.04
C PHE A 131 3.69 -1.79 3.34
N PRO A 132 4.62 -1.58 2.39
CA PRO A 132 5.83 -0.81 2.61
C PRO A 132 5.51 0.61 3.11
N LYS A 133 6.23 1.03 4.15
CA LYS A 133 6.04 2.37 4.75
C LYS A 133 6.66 3.45 3.88
N TYR A 134 6.06 4.63 3.94
CA TYR A 134 6.49 5.83 3.20
C TYR A 134 6.28 5.79 1.68
N THR A 135 5.61 4.78 1.14
CA THR A 135 5.26 4.76 -0.29
C THR A 135 4.22 5.82 -0.65
N ASN A 136 3.42 6.27 0.33
CA ASN A 136 2.26 7.15 0.13
C ASN A 136 1.19 6.61 -0.83
N TYR A 137 1.27 5.33 -1.20
CA TYR A 137 0.26 4.66 -2.01
C TYR A 137 -0.86 4.09 -1.14
N ASP A 138 -2.05 4.06 -1.72
CA ASP A 138 -3.23 3.52 -1.07
C ASP A 138 -3.37 2.02 -1.40
N PRO A 139 -3.20 1.12 -0.41
CA PRO A 139 -3.38 -0.31 -0.63
C PRO A 139 -4.82 -0.72 -1.00
N GLY A 140 -5.74 0.22 -1.02
CA GLY A 140 -7.09 0.03 -1.53
C GLY A 140 -7.26 0.36 -3.02
N SER A 141 -6.22 0.87 -3.68
CA SER A 141 -6.25 1.14 -5.12
C SER A 141 -6.35 -0.16 -5.92
N ASN A 142 -6.99 -0.09 -7.07
CA ASN A 142 -7.13 -1.20 -7.98
C ASN A 142 -7.18 -0.67 -9.42
N ALA A 143 -6.27 -1.12 -10.26
CA ALA A 143 -6.15 -0.67 -11.64
C ALA A 143 -7.35 -1.04 -12.52
N PHE A 144 -8.07 -2.10 -12.16
CA PHE A 144 -9.17 -2.66 -12.95
C PHE A 144 -10.57 -2.37 -12.39
N GLY A 145 -10.67 -1.41 -11.48
CA GLY A 145 -11.96 -0.98 -10.90
C GLY A 145 -12.64 -2.08 -10.07
N SER A 146 -13.96 -2.20 -10.20
CA SER A 146 -14.77 -3.17 -9.43
C SER A 146 -14.98 -4.52 -10.14
N GLY A 147 -14.23 -4.81 -11.19
CA GLY A 147 -14.29 -6.08 -11.91
C GLY A 147 -13.72 -7.27 -11.14
N ASN A 148 -13.68 -8.43 -11.78
CA ASN A 148 -13.19 -9.68 -11.17
C ASN A 148 -11.66 -9.70 -10.99
N VAL A 149 -10.92 -8.82 -11.65
CA VAL A 149 -9.47 -8.67 -11.51
C VAL A 149 -9.20 -7.66 -10.41
N GLN A 150 -9.07 -8.14 -9.19
CA GLN A 150 -8.75 -7.33 -8.02
C GLN A 150 -7.36 -7.68 -7.48
N GLY A 151 -6.78 -6.76 -6.70
CA GLY A 151 -5.48 -6.99 -6.09
C GLY A 151 -4.30 -6.67 -7.00
N ILE A 152 -4.52 -5.95 -8.10
CA ILE A 152 -3.45 -5.46 -8.98
C ILE A 152 -3.53 -3.94 -9.03
N ASP A 153 -2.46 -3.29 -8.62
CA ASP A 153 -2.27 -1.85 -8.75
C ASP A 153 -1.13 -1.57 -9.74
N ARG A 154 -1.48 -0.87 -10.82
CA ARG A 154 -0.55 -0.39 -11.83
C ARG A 154 -0.70 1.11 -11.96
N GLU A 155 -0.05 1.85 -11.05
CA GLU A 155 -0.03 3.32 -11.04
C GLU A 155 -1.43 3.96 -10.96
N SER A 156 -2.37 3.31 -10.28
CA SER A 156 -3.69 3.87 -10.03
C SER A 156 -3.58 5.12 -9.14
N ALA A 157 -4.39 6.12 -9.42
CA ALA A 157 -4.43 7.30 -8.57
C ALA A 157 -4.82 6.93 -7.13
N PRO A 158 -4.07 7.36 -6.11
CA PRO A 158 -4.41 7.09 -4.72
C PRO A 158 -5.72 7.76 -4.33
N SER A 159 -6.40 7.21 -3.34
CA SER A 159 -7.61 7.82 -2.80
C SER A 159 -7.29 9.18 -2.15
N THR A 160 -8.16 10.14 -2.36
CA THR A 160 -7.98 11.50 -1.81
C THR A 160 -8.59 11.63 -0.43
N ARG A 161 -7.93 12.39 0.45
CA ARG A 161 -8.54 12.89 1.69
C ARG A 161 -9.46 14.05 1.33
N ARG A 162 -10.67 14.05 1.90
CA ARG A 162 -11.65 15.11 1.68
C ARG A 162 -12.17 15.59 3.01
N ILE A 163 -12.15 16.91 3.22
CA ILE A 163 -12.75 17.55 4.38
C ILE A 163 -13.69 18.61 3.83
N GLY A 164 -14.90 18.62 4.32
CA GLY A 164 -15.94 19.54 3.86
C GLY A 164 -16.89 19.94 4.98
N VAL A 165 -17.53 21.08 4.78
CA VAL A 165 -18.65 21.54 5.59
C VAL A 165 -19.91 21.46 4.76
N ASN A 166 -20.96 20.91 5.33
CA ASN A 166 -22.28 20.88 4.73
C ASN A 166 -23.25 21.69 5.59
N ALA A 167 -24.02 22.56 4.96
CA ALA A 167 -25.10 23.28 5.61
C ALA A 167 -26.43 22.90 4.95
N LYS A 168 -27.36 22.40 5.76
CA LYS A 168 -28.72 22.05 5.32
C LYS A 168 -29.69 23.04 5.96
N LEU A 169 -30.40 23.78 5.13
CA LEU A 169 -31.43 24.72 5.54
C LEU A 169 -32.80 24.22 5.07
N THR A 170 -33.81 24.35 5.94
CA THR A 170 -35.20 24.03 5.59
C THR A 170 -36.00 25.28 5.87
N PHE A 171 -36.81 25.69 4.90
CA PHE A 171 -37.66 26.89 4.95
C PHE A 171 -39.07 26.53 5.28
#